data_c886d345a996f288de665dfee7b6f582
#
_entry.id   c886d345a996f288de665dfee7b6f582
#
_cell.length_a   1.000
_cell.length_b   1.000
_cell.length_c   1.000
_cell.angle_alpha   90.00
_cell.angle_beta   90.00
_cell.angle_gamma   90.00
#
_symmetry.space_group_name_H-M   'P 1'
#
loop_
_entity.id
_entity.type
_entity.pdbx_description
1 polymer ?
#
loop_
_entity_poly.entity_id
_entity_poly.type
_entity_poly.pdbx_seq_one_letter_code
_entity_poly.pdbx_strand_id
1 'polypeptide(L)'
;MSLTRRRFTQILASTLFLHHLPSFAQSVKFWASRTLPEAQNITRIVSAGAPADLLLLAVAPEKMVGFSSFDFARQALIPLPEHIRQFPRLGRLAGRASTLSLEGLMALHPDLVVDCGNTDETWISQARQVSEQTQIPWLLLNGKLEQSAEQLTTLGKTLGEEHRAAEQANLASRFVGEAQAFATSPAANLSFYAARGPRGLETGLQGSLHTEAAELLGLHNVAQIADRHGLTQVSIENLLRWQPDIILVQEAVTADFIRRDPLWQGVKAVAEQRILFLSGLPFGWLDAPPGINRLLGLRRLHAWLDPAINRQFKSDMQHYAQLFWHCSLSDADYQKLVAS
;
A
#
# COMPACT_ATOMS: atom_id res chain seq x y z
N MET A 1 -78.98 23.58 12.66
CA MET A 1 -78.29 22.47 13.40
C MET A 1 -76.84 22.44 12.96
N SER A 2 -75.97 22.86 13.86
CA SER A 2 -74.54 22.99 13.63
C SER A 2 -73.85 21.62 13.70
N LEU A 3 -73.05 21.27 12.69
CA LEU A 3 -72.15 20.16 12.76
C LEU A 3 -70.72 20.70 12.75
N THR A 4 -70.06 20.40 13.87
CA THR A 4 -68.80 20.89 14.38
C THR A 4 -67.62 20.40 13.58
N ARG A 5 -66.74 21.36 13.26
CA ARG A 5 -65.38 21.24 12.68
C ARG A 5 -64.42 20.54 13.66
N ARG A 6 -64.53 19.24 13.93
CA ARG A 6 -63.64 18.56 14.89
C ARG A 6 -63.29 17.13 14.54
N ARG A 7 -63.26 16.75 13.26
CA ARG A 7 -62.81 15.39 12.83
C ARG A 7 -62.00 15.39 11.53
N PHE A 8 -61.12 16.38 11.32
CA PHE A 8 -60.25 16.39 10.11
C PHE A 8 -58.81 16.69 10.43
N THR A 9 -58.27 16.20 11.56
CA THR A 9 -56.86 16.42 11.91
C THR A 9 -56.29 15.21 12.61
N GLN A 10 -56.34 14.02 12.03
CA GLN A 10 -55.61 12.84 12.46
C GLN A 10 -55.29 11.87 11.33
N ILE A 11 -54.87 12.36 10.19
CA ILE A 11 -54.23 11.56 9.14
C ILE A 11 -53.23 12.51 8.47
N LEU A 12 -51.98 12.49 8.86
CA LEU A 12 -50.78 12.82 8.10
C LEU A 12 -49.66 13.21 9.06
N ALA A 13 -49.03 12.23 9.66
CA ALA A 13 -47.67 12.35 10.19
C ALA A 13 -47.04 10.96 10.28
N SER A 14 -47.08 10.21 9.14
CA SER A 14 -46.11 9.12 8.95
C SER A 14 -45.03 9.66 8.03
N THR A 15 -44.22 10.58 8.54
CA THR A 15 -42.99 10.94 7.90
C THR A 15 -42.07 9.73 7.99
N LEU A 16 -41.90 9.06 6.85
CA LEU A 16 -40.81 8.10 6.63
C LEU A 16 -39.50 8.84 6.91
N PHE A 17 -38.94 8.58 8.08
CA PHE A 17 -37.50 8.73 8.28
C PHE A 17 -36.80 7.67 7.43
N LEU A 18 -36.55 7.98 6.17
CA LEU A 18 -35.51 7.31 5.41
C LEU A 18 -34.19 7.62 6.14
N HIS A 19 -33.80 6.70 7.01
CA HIS A 19 -32.45 6.65 7.48
C HIS A 19 -31.58 6.44 6.24
N HIS A 20 -30.87 7.46 5.82
CA HIS A 20 -29.73 7.33 4.94
C HIS A 20 -28.70 6.52 5.75
N LEU A 21 -28.78 5.19 5.62
CA LEU A 21 -27.66 4.34 5.96
C LEU A 21 -26.53 4.80 5.03
N PRO A 22 -25.34 5.12 5.58
CA PRO A 22 -24.21 5.37 4.71
C PRO A 22 -24.05 4.12 3.85
N SER A 23 -24.25 4.28 2.54
CA SER A 23 -23.85 3.27 1.58
C SER A 23 -22.36 3.09 1.73
N PHE A 24 -21.94 2.06 2.44
CA PHE A 24 -20.58 1.55 2.30
C PHE A 24 -20.48 1.09 0.85
N ALA A 25 -20.02 1.99 -0.03
CA ALA A 25 -19.68 1.63 -1.38
C ALA A 25 -18.63 0.50 -1.26
N GLN A 26 -19.06 -0.72 -1.60
CA GLN A 26 -18.18 -1.87 -1.63
C GLN A 26 -17.04 -1.51 -2.57
N SER A 27 -15.81 -1.40 -2.06
CA SER A 27 -14.67 -1.02 -2.86
C SER A 27 -14.51 -2.03 -3.99
N VAL A 28 -14.52 -1.55 -5.22
CA VAL A 28 -14.35 -2.40 -6.39
C VAL A 28 -12.98 -3.07 -6.30
N LYS A 29 -12.92 -4.38 -6.46
CA LYS A 29 -11.66 -5.16 -6.37
C LYS A 29 -10.69 -4.82 -7.50
N PHE A 30 -11.22 -4.60 -8.69
CA PHE A 30 -10.50 -4.05 -9.83
C PHE A 30 -11.47 -3.36 -10.79
N TRP A 31 -10.92 -2.49 -11.61
CA TRP A 31 -11.65 -1.81 -12.69
C TRP A 31 -10.84 -1.85 -13.99
N ALA A 32 -11.51 -2.07 -15.11
CA ALA A 32 -10.89 -2.03 -16.42
C ALA A 32 -11.64 -1.05 -17.33
N SER A 33 -10.93 -0.22 -18.07
CA SER A 33 -11.51 0.82 -18.93
C SER A 33 -12.13 0.28 -20.21
N ARG A 34 -11.71 -0.90 -20.66
CA ARG A 34 -12.07 -1.53 -21.93
C ARG A 34 -12.00 -3.04 -21.80
N THR A 35 -12.41 -3.76 -22.85
CA THR A 35 -12.05 -5.18 -22.96
C THR A 35 -10.52 -5.29 -22.98
N LEU A 36 -9.99 -6.01 -22.00
CA LEU A 36 -8.55 -6.25 -21.94
C LEU A 36 -8.15 -7.18 -23.09
N PRO A 37 -6.95 -7.01 -23.67
CA PRO A 37 -6.40 -7.96 -24.64
C PRO A 37 -6.27 -9.36 -24.03
N GLU A 38 -6.28 -10.38 -24.87
CA GLU A 38 -5.94 -11.73 -24.40
C GLU A 38 -4.48 -11.78 -23.92
N ALA A 39 -4.19 -12.59 -22.89
CA ALA A 39 -2.91 -12.63 -22.20
C ALA A 39 -1.70 -12.79 -23.14
N GLN A 40 -1.85 -13.59 -24.22
CA GLN A 40 -0.81 -13.81 -25.23
C GLN A 40 -0.50 -12.57 -26.08
N ASN A 41 -1.41 -11.62 -26.14
CA ASN A 41 -1.27 -10.37 -26.89
C ASN A 41 -0.76 -9.22 -26.01
N ILE A 42 -0.57 -9.45 -24.70
CA ILE A 42 0.00 -8.48 -23.78
C ILE A 42 1.50 -8.75 -23.63
N THR A 43 2.31 -7.95 -24.29
CA THR A 43 3.77 -8.09 -24.29
C THR A 43 4.48 -6.83 -23.79
N ARG A 44 3.79 -5.69 -23.76
CA ARG A 44 4.33 -4.39 -23.39
C ARG A 44 3.43 -3.68 -22.40
N ILE A 45 3.86 -3.58 -21.16
CA ILE A 45 3.06 -3.01 -20.08
C ILE A 45 3.75 -1.77 -19.53
N VAL A 46 2.97 -0.69 -19.42
CA VAL A 46 3.36 0.52 -18.67
C VAL A 46 2.70 0.49 -17.30
N SER A 47 3.50 0.69 -16.26
CA SER A 47 3.02 0.94 -14.91
C SER A 47 2.56 2.38 -14.76
N ALA A 48 1.38 2.61 -14.20
CA ALA A 48 0.87 3.96 -13.96
C ALA A 48 1.55 4.66 -12.77
N GLY A 49 2.09 3.90 -11.81
CA GLY A 49 2.71 4.45 -10.61
C GLY A 49 3.50 3.41 -9.81
N ALA A 50 4.23 3.88 -8.81
CA ALA A 50 5.14 3.05 -8.03
C ALA A 50 4.52 1.78 -7.39
N PRO A 51 3.28 1.75 -6.88
CA PRO A 51 2.66 0.51 -6.40
C PRO A 51 2.51 -0.54 -7.50
N ALA A 52 2.12 -0.12 -8.72
CA ALA A 52 2.00 -1.02 -9.86
C ALA A 52 3.36 -1.47 -10.39
N ASP A 53 4.42 -0.64 -10.28
CA ASP A 53 5.80 -1.07 -10.59
C ASP A 53 6.15 -2.36 -9.82
N LEU A 54 5.85 -2.40 -8.53
CA LEU A 54 6.23 -3.52 -7.66
C LEU A 54 5.37 -4.75 -7.88
N LEU A 55 4.10 -4.55 -8.20
CA LEU A 55 3.19 -5.66 -8.51
C LEU A 55 3.56 -6.31 -9.86
N LEU A 56 3.87 -5.50 -10.87
CA LEU A 56 4.36 -5.97 -12.17
C LEU A 56 5.74 -6.61 -12.07
N LEU A 57 6.66 -6.02 -11.30
CA LEU A 57 7.96 -6.60 -11.02
C LEU A 57 7.81 -8.02 -10.45
N ALA A 58 6.85 -8.23 -9.56
CA ALA A 58 6.60 -9.55 -8.98
C ALA A 58 6.02 -10.53 -10.03
N VAL A 59 4.97 -10.13 -10.74
CA VAL A 59 4.17 -11.06 -11.56
C VAL A 59 4.72 -11.26 -12.97
N ALA A 60 5.13 -10.20 -13.66
CA ALA A 60 5.52 -10.24 -15.08
C ALA A 60 6.59 -9.19 -15.44
N PRO A 61 7.79 -9.23 -14.81
CA PRO A 61 8.84 -8.26 -15.09
C PRO A 61 9.25 -8.24 -16.58
N GLU A 62 9.20 -9.38 -17.26
CA GLU A 62 9.55 -9.53 -18.66
C GLU A 62 8.62 -8.77 -19.64
N LYS A 63 7.42 -8.40 -19.18
CA LYS A 63 6.46 -7.61 -19.97
C LYS A 63 6.53 -6.11 -19.69
N MET A 64 7.29 -5.69 -18.67
CA MET A 64 7.46 -4.27 -18.33
C MET A 64 8.34 -3.56 -19.35
N VAL A 65 7.95 -2.34 -19.76
CA VAL A 65 8.80 -1.47 -20.61
C VAL A 65 9.72 -0.55 -19.78
N GLY A 66 9.53 -0.50 -18.48
CA GLY A 66 10.32 0.28 -17.53
C GLY A 66 9.57 0.53 -16.22
N PHE A 67 10.20 1.24 -15.30
CA PHE A 67 9.60 1.66 -14.05
C PHE A 67 8.98 3.06 -14.16
N SER A 68 7.86 3.28 -13.51
CA SER A 68 7.26 4.62 -13.43
C SER A 68 8.08 5.57 -12.55
N SER A 69 8.65 5.05 -11.45
CA SER A 69 9.19 5.88 -10.36
C SER A 69 10.60 5.50 -9.93
N PHE A 70 11.06 4.29 -10.19
CA PHE A 70 12.35 3.79 -9.73
C PHE A 70 13.45 3.95 -10.78
N ASP A 71 14.68 4.16 -10.31
CA ASP A 71 15.91 4.14 -11.09
C ASP A 71 16.95 3.35 -10.31
N PHE A 72 17.14 2.09 -10.70
CA PHE A 72 18.06 1.17 -10.03
C PHE A 72 19.42 1.06 -10.71
N ALA A 73 19.61 1.67 -11.87
CA ALA A 73 20.87 1.58 -12.63
C ALA A 73 22.09 2.06 -11.82
N ARG A 74 21.87 2.99 -10.89
CA ARG A 74 22.92 3.61 -10.07
C ARG A 74 23.02 3.03 -8.64
N GLN A 75 22.22 2.02 -8.29
CA GLN A 75 22.14 1.49 -6.93
C GLN A 75 22.80 0.11 -6.86
N ALA A 76 24.08 0.07 -6.52
CA ALA A 76 24.88 -1.16 -6.49
C ALA A 76 24.47 -2.17 -5.39
N LEU A 77 23.67 -1.77 -4.40
CA LEU A 77 23.36 -2.59 -3.22
C LEU A 77 22.03 -3.35 -3.31
N ILE A 78 21.33 -3.27 -4.43
CA ILE A 78 20.02 -3.89 -4.60
C ILE A 78 20.18 -5.29 -5.17
N PRO A 79 19.65 -6.32 -4.54
CA PRO A 79 19.77 -7.72 -5.00
C PRO A 79 18.79 -8.04 -6.16
N LEU A 80 18.51 -7.09 -7.03
CA LEU A 80 17.67 -7.30 -8.22
C LEU A 80 18.51 -7.84 -9.39
N PRO A 81 17.93 -8.71 -10.25
CA PRO A 81 18.56 -9.14 -11.50
C PRO A 81 19.02 -7.96 -12.37
N GLU A 82 20.16 -8.11 -13.04
CA GLU A 82 20.79 -7.04 -13.80
C GLU A 82 19.86 -6.44 -14.87
N HIS A 83 19.14 -7.28 -15.61
CA HIS A 83 18.22 -6.81 -16.65
C HIS A 83 17.06 -5.96 -16.07
N ILE A 84 16.62 -6.23 -14.84
CA ILE A 84 15.59 -5.43 -14.14
C ILE A 84 16.18 -4.11 -13.67
N ARG A 85 17.42 -4.10 -13.17
CA ARG A 85 18.09 -2.88 -12.73
C ARG A 85 18.31 -1.88 -13.87
N GLN A 86 18.39 -2.36 -15.10
CA GLN A 86 18.60 -1.54 -16.31
C GLN A 86 17.29 -0.96 -16.88
N PHE A 87 16.14 -1.26 -16.32
CA PHE A 87 14.89 -0.66 -16.79
C PHE A 87 14.92 0.87 -16.68
N PRO A 88 14.49 1.58 -17.75
CA PRO A 88 14.43 3.04 -17.72
C PRO A 88 13.36 3.51 -16.74
N ARG A 89 13.58 4.69 -16.18
CA ARG A 89 12.54 5.42 -15.46
C ARG A 89 11.70 6.23 -16.44
N LEU A 90 10.42 5.86 -16.59
CA LEU A 90 9.51 6.41 -17.60
C LEU A 90 8.73 7.64 -17.14
N GLY A 91 8.48 7.76 -15.84
CA GLY A 91 7.56 8.74 -15.27
C GLY A 91 6.19 8.13 -14.91
N ARG A 92 5.38 8.86 -14.16
CA ARG A 92 4.10 8.40 -13.60
C ARG A 92 2.92 8.97 -14.37
N LEU A 93 1.86 8.16 -14.52
CA LEU A 93 0.55 8.57 -15.06
C LEU A 93 -0.45 8.86 -13.93
N ALA A 94 -0.31 8.16 -12.78
CA ALA A 94 -1.18 8.27 -11.61
C ALA A 94 -0.45 8.86 -10.40
N GLY A 95 -1.21 9.30 -9.39
CA GLY A 95 -0.70 9.88 -8.16
C GLY A 95 -0.75 11.41 -8.12
N ARG A 96 -0.06 12.02 -7.14
CA ARG A 96 -0.14 13.48 -6.87
C ARG A 96 0.37 14.37 -8.02
N ALA A 97 1.22 13.85 -8.90
CA ALA A 97 1.71 14.54 -10.07
C ALA A 97 2.06 13.55 -11.17
N SER A 98 1.40 13.66 -12.32
CA SER A 98 1.81 12.97 -13.54
C SER A 98 3.12 13.57 -14.04
N THR A 99 4.07 12.72 -14.45
CA THR A 99 5.36 13.12 -15.01
C THR A 99 5.63 12.46 -16.38
N LEU A 100 4.75 11.53 -16.79
CA LEU A 100 4.72 10.97 -18.14
C LEU A 100 3.57 11.62 -18.90
N SER A 101 3.85 12.26 -20.04
CA SER A 101 2.81 12.85 -20.89
C SER A 101 2.04 11.76 -21.66
N LEU A 102 0.87 12.12 -22.20
CA LEU A 102 0.08 11.18 -23.01
C LEU A 102 0.80 10.83 -24.33
N GLU A 103 1.51 11.79 -24.91
CA GLU A 103 2.36 11.56 -26.09
C GLU A 103 3.51 10.60 -25.75
N GLY A 104 4.14 10.78 -24.59
CA GLY A 104 5.16 9.87 -24.09
C GLY A 104 4.62 8.45 -23.86
N LEU A 105 3.42 8.32 -23.30
CA LEU A 105 2.75 7.03 -23.13
C LEU A 105 2.49 6.36 -24.49
N MET A 106 1.92 7.09 -25.44
CA MET A 106 1.63 6.56 -26.79
C MET A 106 2.91 6.14 -27.53
N ALA A 107 4.00 6.90 -27.37
CA ALA A 107 5.29 6.58 -27.99
C ALA A 107 5.93 5.28 -27.45
N LEU A 108 5.51 4.81 -26.27
CA LEU A 108 5.96 3.53 -25.73
C LEU A 108 5.21 2.33 -26.34
N HIS A 109 4.13 2.56 -27.08
CA HIS A 109 3.28 1.54 -27.70
C HIS A 109 2.91 0.39 -26.74
N PRO A 110 2.32 0.68 -25.56
CA PRO A 110 1.94 -0.38 -24.64
C PRO A 110 0.63 -1.05 -25.05
N ASP A 111 0.52 -2.34 -24.75
CA ASP A 111 -0.70 -3.12 -24.92
C ASP A 111 -1.68 -2.88 -23.75
N LEU A 112 -1.13 -2.51 -22.58
CA LEU A 112 -1.87 -2.34 -21.34
C LEU A 112 -1.15 -1.33 -20.42
N VAL A 113 -1.95 -0.52 -19.72
CA VAL A 113 -1.51 0.21 -18.53
C VAL A 113 -2.04 -0.50 -17.30
N VAL A 114 -1.18 -0.77 -16.32
CA VAL A 114 -1.56 -1.34 -15.02
C VAL A 114 -1.37 -0.30 -13.93
N ASP A 115 -2.38 -0.14 -13.08
CA ASP A 115 -2.37 0.71 -11.90
C ASP A 115 -2.76 -0.08 -10.65
N CYS A 116 -2.32 0.35 -9.48
CA CYS A 116 -2.63 -0.27 -8.21
C CYS A 116 -2.73 0.80 -7.11
N GLY A 117 -3.87 0.84 -6.42
CA GLY A 117 -4.10 1.83 -5.38
C GLY A 117 -5.57 1.94 -4.98
N ASN A 118 -6.05 3.15 -4.77
CA ASN A 118 -7.48 3.38 -4.51
C ASN A 118 -8.32 3.12 -5.76
N THR A 119 -9.52 2.56 -5.55
CA THR A 119 -10.50 2.27 -6.60
C THR A 119 -11.80 3.03 -6.38
N ASP A 120 -11.70 4.23 -5.80
CA ASP A 120 -12.81 5.17 -5.75
C ASP A 120 -13.03 5.88 -7.11
N GLU A 121 -14.16 6.57 -7.26
CA GLU A 121 -14.55 7.19 -8.53
C GLU A 121 -13.53 8.24 -9.02
N THR A 122 -12.77 8.87 -8.11
CA THR A 122 -11.74 9.84 -8.50
C THR A 122 -10.63 9.16 -9.33
N TRP A 123 -10.13 8.03 -8.84
CA TRP A 123 -9.07 7.26 -9.51
C TRP A 123 -9.58 6.57 -10.78
N ILE A 124 -10.80 6.01 -10.72
CA ILE A 124 -11.46 5.40 -11.89
C ILE A 124 -11.66 6.45 -12.99
N SER A 125 -12.12 7.66 -12.65
CA SER A 125 -12.33 8.73 -13.65
C SER A 125 -11.03 9.17 -14.30
N GLN A 126 -9.92 9.28 -13.55
CA GLN A 126 -8.61 9.59 -14.12
C GLN A 126 -8.13 8.49 -15.07
N ALA A 127 -8.22 7.23 -14.66
CA ALA A 127 -7.85 6.09 -15.49
C ALA A 127 -8.69 6.01 -16.77
N ARG A 128 -10.00 6.24 -16.66
CA ARG A 128 -10.95 6.30 -17.79
C ARG A 128 -10.55 7.39 -18.78
N GLN A 129 -10.30 8.60 -18.30
CA GLN A 129 -9.93 9.73 -19.14
C GLN A 129 -8.67 9.45 -19.95
N VAL A 130 -7.60 8.94 -19.32
CA VAL A 130 -6.36 8.60 -20.03
C VAL A 130 -6.60 7.50 -21.05
N SER A 131 -7.32 6.44 -20.67
CA SER A 131 -7.61 5.33 -21.59
C SER A 131 -8.47 5.75 -22.78
N GLU A 132 -9.44 6.65 -22.59
CA GLU A 132 -10.27 7.18 -23.70
C GLU A 132 -9.46 8.04 -24.65
N GLN A 133 -8.56 8.90 -24.14
CA GLN A 133 -7.73 9.78 -24.96
C GLN A 133 -6.66 9.02 -25.75
N THR A 134 -6.07 7.99 -25.16
CA THR A 134 -4.96 7.24 -25.78
C THR A 134 -5.39 5.99 -26.51
N GLN A 135 -6.63 5.52 -26.28
CA GLN A 135 -7.16 4.24 -26.74
C GLN A 135 -6.45 3.00 -26.17
N ILE A 136 -5.57 3.18 -25.15
CA ILE A 136 -4.83 2.12 -24.48
C ILE A 136 -5.69 1.55 -23.34
N PRO A 137 -5.87 0.22 -23.25
CA PRO A 137 -6.55 -0.42 -22.13
C PRO A 137 -5.88 -0.11 -20.80
N TRP A 138 -6.68 0.04 -19.74
CA TRP A 138 -6.21 0.32 -18.39
C TRP A 138 -6.83 -0.67 -17.40
N LEU A 139 -5.99 -1.28 -16.58
CA LEU A 139 -6.37 -2.13 -15.45
C LEU A 139 -5.97 -1.44 -14.15
N LEU A 140 -6.94 -1.09 -13.31
CA LEU A 140 -6.73 -0.55 -11.97
C LEU A 140 -7.09 -1.61 -10.94
N LEU A 141 -6.12 -2.04 -10.13
CA LEU A 141 -6.28 -3.00 -9.04
C LEU A 141 -6.43 -2.28 -7.70
N ASN A 142 -7.34 -2.77 -6.85
CA ASN A 142 -7.46 -2.24 -5.49
C ASN A 142 -6.19 -2.57 -4.70
N GLY A 143 -5.56 -1.55 -4.13
CA GLY A 143 -4.27 -1.64 -3.48
C GLY A 143 -4.29 -2.08 -2.02
N LYS A 144 -5.43 -2.52 -1.45
CA LYS A 144 -5.50 -2.96 -0.05
C LYS A 144 -4.59 -4.15 0.23
N LEU A 145 -3.85 -4.07 1.32
CA LEU A 145 -2.88 -5.10 1.71
C LEU A 145 -3.54 -6.46 2.01
N GLU A 146 -4.70 -6.46 2.63
CA GLU A 146 -5.48 -7.68 2.89
C GLU A 146 -5.90 -8.41 1.61
N GLN A 147 -5.98 -7.69 0.47
CA GLN A 147 -6.35 -8.23 -0.84
C GLN A 147 -5.13 -8.58 -1.71
N SER A 148 -3.93 -8.61 -1.15
CA SER A 148 -2.69 -8.87 -1.90
C SER A 148 -2.73 -10.18 -2.71
N ALA A 149 -3.28 -11.25 -2.15
CA ALA A 149 -3.42 -12.52 -2.87
C ALA A 149 -4.35 -12.39 -4.09
N GLU A 150 -5.42 -11.63 -3.98
CA GLU A 150 -6.36 -11.38 -5.07
C GLU A 150 -5.76 -10.48 -6.15
N GLN A 151 -5.00 -9.44 -5.76
CA GLN A 151 -4.25 -8.61 -6.70
C GLN A 151 -3.32 -9.46 -7.58
N LEU A 152 -2.55 -10.35 -6.93
CA LEU A 152 -1.60 -11.25 -7.60
C LEU A 152 -2.31 -12.22 -8.55
N THR A 153 -3.35 -12.90 -8.08
CA THR A 153 -4.09 -13.87 -8.91
C THR A 153 -4.84 -13.21 -10.06
N THR A 154 -5.42 -12.02 -9.85
CA THR A 154 -6.09 -11.27 -10.90
C THR A 154 -5.10 -10.82 -11.97
N LEU A 155 -3.95 -10.25 -11.56
CA LEU A 155 -2.93 -9.83 -12.49
C LEU A 155 -2.30 -11.02 -13.23
N GLY A 156 -1.99 -12.11 -12.50
CA GLY A 156 -1.45 -13.34 -13.10
C GLY A 156 -2.35 -13.91 -14.19
N LYS A 157 -3.66 -14.02 -13.92
CA LYS A 157 -4.64 -14.45 -14.92
C LYS A 157 -4.71 -13.50 -16.12
N THR A 158 -4.68 -12.19 -15.89
CA THR A 158 -4.71 -11.20 -16.96
C THR A 158 -3.48 -11.29 -17.87
N LEU A 159 -2.33 -11.63 -17.31
CA LEU A 159 -1.06 -11.63 -18.01
C LEU A 159 -0.59 -13.03 -18.48
N GLY A 160 -1.30 -14.12 -18.14
CA GLY A 160 -0.90 -15.50 -18.44
C GLY A 160 0.23 -16.02 -17.55
N GLU A 161 0.34 -15.49 -16.32
CA GLU A 161 1.37 -15.83 -15.33
C GLU A 161 0.78 -16.49 -14.09
N GLU A 162 -0.27 -17.33 -14.27
CA GLU A 162 -1.07 -17.89 -13.18
C GLU A 162 -0.23 -18.71 -12.20
N HIS A 163 0.74 -19.48 -12.69
CA HIS A 163 1.58 -20.33 -11.82
C HIS A 163 2.42 -19.46 -10.86
N ARG A 164 3.15 -18.49 -11.39
CA ARG A 164 3.96 -17.56 -10.60
C ARG A 164 3.10 -16.78 -9.59
N ALA A 165 1.98 -16.26 -10.06
CA ALA A 165 1.04 -15.51 -9.23
C ALA A 165 0.42 -16.35 -8.12
N ALA A 166 0.17 -17.65 -8.34
CA ALA A 166 -0.37 -18.55 -7.33
C ALA A 166 0.62 -18.79 -6.17
N GLU A 167 1.91 -18.97 -6.46
CA GLU A 167 2.95 -19.10 -5.42
C GLU A 167 3.08 -17.83 -4.58
N GLN A 168 3.07 -16.66 -5.24
CA GLN A 168 3.10 -15.36 -4.59
C GLN A 168 1.84 -15.12 -3.74
N ALA A 169 0.66 -15.46 -4.26
CA ALA A 169 -0.61 -15.32 -3.56
C ALA A 169 -0.69 -16.22 -2.32
N ASN A 170 -0.13 -17.42 -2.38
CA ASN A 170 -0.03 -18.32 -1.22
C ASN A 170 0.83 -17.70 -0.10
N LEU A 171 1.98 -17.12 -0.45
CA LEU A 171 2.83 -16.45 0.53
C LEU A 171 2.13 -15.21 1.12
N ALA A 172 1.47 -14.40 0.29
CA ALA A 172 0.70 -13.24 0.72
C ALA A 172 -0.44 -13.62 1.66
N SER A 173 -1.22 -14.66 1.31
CA SER A 173 -2.32 -15.19 2.14
C SER A 173 -1.81 -15.67 3.50
N ARG A 174 -0.66 -16.34 3.53
CA ARG A 174 -0.04 -16.78 4.79
C ARG A 174 0.34 -15.60 5.67
N PHE A 175 1.04 -14.60 5.15
CA PHE A 175 1.44 -13.42 5.93
C PHE A 175 0.25 -12.63 6.47
N VAL A 176 -0.75 -12.41 5.63
CA VAL A 176 -1.99 -11.70 6.03
C VAL A 176 -2.78 -12.51 7.05
N GLY A 177 -2.97 -13.83 6.83
CA GLY A 177 -3.72 -14.69 7.74
C GLY A 177 -3.06 -14.81 9.13
N GLU A 178 -1.73 -14.96 9.18
CA GLU A 178 -0.99 -15.00 10.44
C GLU A 178 -1.05 -13.64 11.18
N ALA A 179 -1.01 -12.51 10.45
CA ALA A 179 -1.16 -11.18 11.03
C ALA A 179 -2.57 -10.96 11.61
N GLN A 180 -3.61 -11.38 10.89
CA GLN A 180 -5.00 -11.30 11.36
C GLN A 180 -5.24 -12.19 12.60
N ALA A 181 -4.60 -13.36 12.66
CA ALA A 181 -4.64 -14.20 13.85
C ALA A 181 -3.95 -13.53 15.04
N PHE A 182 -2.78 -12.90 14.83
CA PHE A 182 -2.07 -12.14 15.86
C PHE A 182 -2.90 -10.96 16.36
N ALA A 183 -3.66 -10.28 15.48
CA ALA A 183 -4.50 -9.13 15.83
C ALA A 183 -5.55 -9.44 16.93
N THR A 184 -5.90 -10.71 17.13
CA THR A 184 -6.81 -11.15 18.18
C THR A 184 -6.11 -11.42 19.53
N SER A 185 -4.78 -11.33 19.58
CA SER A 185 -3.98 -11.60 20.77
C SER A 185 -3.85 -10.36 21.66
N PRO A 186 -3.66 -10.52 22.99
CA PRO A 186 -3.38 -9.39 23.88
C PRO A 186 -2.11 -8.61 23.50
N ALA A 187 -1.15 -9.24 22.81
CA ALA A 187 0.09 -8.60 22.37
C ALA A 187 -0.14 -7.56 21.26
N ALA A 188 -1.27 -7.61 20.56
CA ALA A 188 -1.66 -6.64 19.56
C ALA A 188 -2.24 -5.33 20.14
N ASN A 189 -2.58 -5.30 21.44
CA ASN A 189 -3.18 -4.11 22.06
C ASN A 189 -2.14 -3.01 22.35
N LEU A 190 -1.55 -2.49 21.31
CA LEU A 190 -0.53 -1.43 21.33
C LEU A 190 -0.94 -0.33 20.36
N SER A 191 -0.62 0.91 20.73
CA SER A 191 -0.80 2.06 19.86
C SER A 191 0.48 2.37 19.06
N PHE A 192 0.31 2.88 17.85
CA PHE A 192 1.45 3.24 17.01
C PHE A 192 1.29 4.59 16.34
N TYR A 193 2.43 5.18 15.97
CA TYR A 193 2.54 6.33 15.08
C TYR A 193 3.51 6.01 13.94
N ALA A 194 3.11 6.26 12.71
CA ALA A 194 3.96 6.09 11.52
C ALA A 194 4.62 7.43 11.16
N ALA A 195 5.89 7.60 11.53
CA ALA A 195 6.63 8.83 11.34
C ALA A 195 7.20 8.93 9.92
N ARG A 196 6.91 10.03 9.22
CA ARG A 196 7.33 10.32 7.86
C ARG A 196 7.86 11.75 7.73
N GLY A 197 8.63 11.98 6.66
CA GLY A 197 9.24 13.28 6.37
C GLY A 197 10.38 13.63 7.33
N PRO A 198 11.20 14.64 7.01
CA PRO A 198 12.48 14.89 7.68
C PRO A 198 12.39 15.10 9.20
N ARG A 199 11.24 15.58 9.68
CA ARG A 199 10.99 15.82 11.11
C ARG A 199 10.08 14.78 11.77
N GLY A 200 9.61 13.77 11.01
CA GLY A 200 8.71 12.74 11.49
C GLY A 200 7.27 13.20 11.76
N LEU A 201 6.88 14.40 11.30
CA LEU A 201 5.57 15.00 11.59
C LEU A 201 4.56 14.85 10.46
N GLU A 202 4.87 14.13 9.39
CA GLU A 202 3.89 13.61 8.44
C GLU A 202 3.52 12.19 8.81
N THR A 203 2.25 11.81 8.68
CA THR A 203 1.77 10.46 9.00
C THR A 203 0.57 10.06 8.15
N GLY A 204 0.35 8.75 8.05
CA GLY A 204 -0.89 8.19 7.51
C GLY A 204 -1.98 8.16 8.58
N LEU A 205 -3.16 8.64 8.23
CA LEU A 205 -4.33 8.53 9.09
C LEU A 205 -4.86 7.10 9.12
N GLN A 206 -5.59 6.76 10.16
CA GLN A 206 -6.25 5.47 10.32
C GLN A 206 -7.05 5.08 9.07
N GLY A 207 -6.91 3.82 8.65
CA GLY A 207 -7.59 3.26 7.47
C GLY A 207 -6.99 3.68 6.14
N SER A 208 -5.83 4.36 6.12
CA SER A 208 -5.12 4.67 4.88
C SER A 208 -4.23 3.53 4.42
N LEU A 209 -3.95 3.45 3.12
CA LEU A 209 -2.99 2.48 2.56
C LEU A 209 -1.58 2.61 3.17
N HIS A 210 -1.28 3.74 3.82
CA HIS A 210 0.03 4.03 4.40
C HIS A 210 0.25 3.40 5.78
N THR A 211 -0.80 2.93 6.44
CA THR A 211 -0.76 2.40 7.82
C THR A 211 -1.31 0.98 7.95
N GLU A 212 -1.84 0.44 6.84
CA GLU A 212 -2.51 -0.87 6.80
C GLU A 212 -1.68 -2.02 7.39
N ALA A 213 -0.35 -2.03 7.17
CA ALA A 213 0.50 -3.10 7.67
C ALA A 213 0.47 -3.22 9.21
N ALA A 214 0.41 -2.09 9.91
CA ALA A 214 0.28 -2.08 11.37
C ALA A 214 -1.15 -2.34 11.84
N GLU A 215 -2.13 -1.81 11.14
CA GLU A 215 -3.54 -1.98 11.45
C GLU A 215 -4.01 -3.42 11.25
N LEU A 216 -3.50 -4.14 10.25
CA LEU A 216 -3.76 -5.58 10.04
C LEU A 216 -3.23 -6.47 11.19
N LEU A 217 -2.19 -6.01 11.90
CA LEU A 217 -1.70 -6.66 13.12
C LEU A 217 -2.52 -6.30 14.36
N GLY A 218 -3.60 -5.53 14.22
CA GLY A 218 -4.45 -5.11 15.33
C GLY A 218 -3.91 -3.91 16.11
N LEU A 219 -2.84 -3.27 15.66
CA LEU A 219 -2.29 -2.09 16.33
C LEU A 219 -3.20 -0.87 16.12
N HIS A 220 -3.28 -0.01 17.15
CA HIS A 220 -4.11 1.18 17.12
C HIS A 220 -3.35 2.39 16.60
N ASN A 221 -3.74 2.91 15.45
CA ASN A 221 -3.18 4.16 14.91
C ASN A 221 -3.65 5.35 15.75
N VAL A 222 -2.72 6.09 16.36
CA VAL A 222 -3.05 7.28 17.16
C VAL A 222 -3.46 8.47 16.31
N ALA A 223 -3.10 8.49 15.02
CA ALA A 223 -3.42 9.58 14.11
C ALA A 223 -4.82 9.39 13.52
N GLN A 224 -5.82 9.85 14.28
CA GLN A 224 -7.22 9.82 13.88
C GLN A 224 -7.75 11.26 13.81
N ILE A 225 -8.27 11.67 12.66
CA ILE A 225 -8.89 12.96 12.44
C ILE A 225 -10.24 12.71 11.76
N ALA A 226 -11.33 13.19 12.35
CA ALA A 226 -12.67 13.01 11.80
C ALA A 226 -12.73 13.52 10.35
N ASP A 227 -13.40 12.75 9.49
CA ASP A 227 -13.65 13.07 8.07
C ASP A 227 -12.39 13.33 7.22
N ARG A 228 -11.22 12.85 7.66
CA ARG A 228 -9.97 12.93 6.90
C ARG A 228 -9.33 11.57 6.73
N HIS A 229 -8.74 11.34 5.56
CA HIS A 229 -8.04 10.11 5.18
C HIS A 229 -6.70 10.43 4.48
N GLY A 230 -5.86 9.41 4.32
CA GLY A 230 -4.58 9.53 3.63
C GLY A 230 -3.48 10.13 4.49
N LEU A 231 -2.60 10.91 3.88
CA LEU A 231 -1.46 11.53 4.56
C LEU A 231 -1.83 12.91 5.12
N THR A 232 -1.31 13.22 6.29
CA THR A 232 -1.49 14.53 6.94
C THR A 232 -0.25 14.98 7.71
N GLN A 233 -0.14 16.28 7.93
CA GLN A 233 0.83 16.86 8.88
C GLN A 233 0.19 16.95 10.25
N VAL A 234 0.97 16.62 11.28
CA VAL A 234 0.61 16.77 12.70
C VAL A 234 1.65 17.62 13.42
N SER A 235 1.34 18.02 14.64
CA SER A 235 2.28 18.75 15.49
C SER A 235 2.90 17.85 16.54
N ILE A 236 4.02 18.28 17.13
CA ILE A 236 4.66 17.52 18.24
C ILE A 236 3.75 17.50 19.47
N GLU A 237 2.92 18.52 19.68
CA GLU A 237 1.94 18.56 20.78
C GLU A 237 0.86 17.48 20.60
N ASN A 238 0.49 17.11 19.35
CA ASN A 238 -0.38 15.98 19.12
C ASN A 238 0.28 14.68 19.61
N LEU A 239 1.56 14.47 19.30
CA LEU A 239 2.30 13.27 19.71
C LEU A 239 2.49 13.21 21.23
N LEU A 240 2.80 14.34 21.86
CA LEU A 240 2.88 14.43 23.33
C LEU A 240 1.55 14.16 24.02
N ARG A 241 0.42 14.41 23.35
CA ARG A 241 -0.91 14.07 23.86
C ARG A 241 -1.26 12.61 23.60
N TRP A 242 -0.94 12.09 22.42
CA TRP A 242 -1.28 10.73 21.98
C TRP A 242 -0.44 9.64 22.67
N GLN A 243 0.83 9.95 22.97
CA GLN A 243 1.77 9.03 23.64
C GLN A 243 1.76 7.61 23.02
N PRO A 244 2.07 7.44 21.72
CA PRO A 244 2.08 6.12 21.11
C PRO A 244 3.05 5.16 21.81
N ASP A 245 2.70 3.87 21.85
CA ASP A 245 3.54 2.80 22.36
C ASP A 245 4.69 2.44 21.44
N ILE A 246 4.52 2.67 20.13
CA ILE A 246 5.49 2.32 19.09
C ILE A 246 5.57 3.45 18.06
N ILE A 247 6.78 3.74 17.58
CA ILE A 247 7.01 4.57 16.40
C ILE A 247 7.53 3.67 15.28
N LEU A 248 6.87 3.74 14.12
CA LEU A 248 7.33 3.11 12.87
C LEU A 248 7.99 4.18 12.01
N VAL A 249 9.17 3.90 11.48
CA VAL A 249 9.91 4.83 10.62
C VAL A 249 10.63 4.05 9.52
N GLN A 250 10.69 4.60 8.30
CA GLN A 250 11.38 3.94 7.19
C GLN A 250 12.48 4.80 6.55
N GLU A 251 12.66 6.03 7.00
CA GLU A 251 13.69 6.95 6.54
C GLU A 251 14.74 7.12 7.63
N ALA A 252 16.00 6.79 7.34
CA ALA A 252 17.09 6.88 8.33
C ALA A 252 17.25 8.31 8.90
N VAL A 253 17.11 9.33 8.04
CA VAL A 253 17.16 10.74 8.46
C VAL A 253 16.07 11.06 9.48
N THR A 254 14.86 10.55 9.27
CA THR A 254 13.73 10.73 10.18
C THR A 254 13.99 10.00 11.51
N ALA A 255 14.48 8.77 11.46
CA ALA A 255 14.81 8.01 12.66
C ALA A 255 15.88 8.72 13.51
N ASP A 256 16.92 9.22 12.85
CA ASP A 256 17.99 9.97 13.51
C ASP A 256 17.51 11.29 14.12
N PHE A 257 16.62 12.01 13.42
CA PHE A 257 16.01 13.21 13.93
C PHE A 257 15.18 12.92 15.20
N ILE A 258 14.27 11.95 15.14
CA ILE A 258 13.42 11.57 16.27
C ILE A 258 14.24 11.17 17.50
N ARG A 259 15.34 10.44 17.32
CA ARG A 259 16.20 10.00 18.42
C ARG A 259 16.99 11.14 19.09
N ARG A 260 17.23 12.24 18.39
CA ARG A 260 18.09 13.35 18.87
C ARG A 260 17.33 14.59 19.30
N ASP A 261 16.12 14.79 18.79
CA ASP A 261 15.34 16.01 19.05
C ASP A 261 14.77 16.01 20.48
N PRO A 262 15.02 17.06 21.28
CA PRO A 262 14.59 17.12 22.69
C PRO A 262 13.07 17.04 22.88
N LEU A 263 12.28 17.55 21.92
CA LEU A 263 10.82 17.51 22.01
C LEU A 263 10.29 16.09 21.85
N TRP A 264 10.94 15.29 20.99
CA TRP A 264 10.58 13.89 20.79
C TRP A 264 10.89 13.02 22.02
N GLN A 265 11.85 13.43 22.87
CA GLN A 265 12.18 12.69 24.13
C GLN A 265 11.00 12.66 25.10
N GLY A 266 10.02 13.57 24.99
CA GLY A 266 8.78 13.55 25.75
C GLY A 266 7.74 12.53 25.26
N VAL A 267 7.96 11.88 24.12
CA VAL A 267 7.06 10.86 23.55
C VAL A 267 7.42 9.49 24.13
N LYS A 268 6.44 8.77 24.69
CA LYS A 268 6.61 7.47 25.38
C LYS A 268 7.47 6.49 24.56
N ALA A 269 7.12 6.26 23.29
CA ALA A 269 7.84 5.31 22.46
C ALA A 269 9.31 5.67 22.26
N VAL A 270 9.67 6.97 22.27
CA VAL A 270 11.05 7.42 22.16
C VAL A 270 11.80 7.19 23.48
N ALA A 271 11.20 7.59 24.59
CA ALA A 271 11.77 7.39 25.94
C ALA A 271 11.98 5.89 26.25
N GLU A 272 11.09 5.03 25.78
CA GLU A 272 11.18 3.57 25.96
C GLU A 272 11.98 2.87 24.82
N GLN A 273 12.57 3.62 23.89
CA GLN A 273 13.34 3.10 22.75
C GLN A 273 12.53 2.14 21.84
N ARG A 274 11.23 2.31 21.76
CA ARG A 274 10.33 1.50 20.96
C ARG A 274 10.10 2.11 19.56
N ILE A 275 11.20 2.33 18.85
CA ILE A 275 11.22 2.84 17.48
C ILE A 275 11.65 1.68 16.58
N LEU A 276 10.74 1.21 15.72
CA LEU A 276 11.04 0.20 14.72
C LEU A 276 11.41 0.89 13.41
N PHE A 277 12.65 0.70 12.99
CA PHE A 277 13.10 1.08 11.66
C PHE A 277 12.77 -0.02 10.65
N LEU A 278 11.98 0.33 9.65
CA LEU A 278 11.59 -0.55 8.55
C LEU A 278 12.39 -0.14 7.32
N SER A 279 13.43 -0.89 7.01
CA SER A 279 14.34 -0.58 5.90
C SER A 279 13.61 -0.21 4.61
N GLY A 280 14.23 0.66 3.85
CA GLY A 280 13.75 1.09 2.55
C GLY A 280 14.31 0.33 1.36
N LEU A 281 15.10 -0.73 1.55
CA LEU A 281 15.80 -1.41 0.46
C LEU A 281 15.11 -2.72 0.05
N PRO A 282 14.99 -2.97 -1.27
CA PRO A 282 15.14 -2.05 -2.39
C PRO A 282 14.03 -1.01 -2.50
N PHE A 283 12.93 -1.20 -1.76
CA PHE A 283 11.74 -0.32 -1.65
C PHE A 283 11.37 -0.13 -0.19
N GLY A 284 10.66 0.96 0.15
CA GLY A 284 10.15 1.14 1.51
C GLY A 284 9.18 0.02 1.91
N TRP A 285 9.42 -0.61 3.05
CA TRP A 285 8.62 -1.76 3.48
C TRP A 285 7.31 -1.36 4.15
N LEU A 286 7.19 -0.13 4.63
CA LEU A 286 5.95 0.33 5.27
C LEU A 286 4.94 0.87 4.24
N ASP A 287 5.33 1.88 3.44
CA ASP A 287 4.39 2.55 2.53
C ASP A 287 5.05 3.41 1.43
N ALA A 288 6.33 3.24 1.18
CA ALA A 288 7.05 3.98 0.14
C ALA A 288 7.55 3.06 -0.99
N PRO A 289 6.69 2.68 -1.92
CA PRO A 289 5.27 3.06 -2.11
C PRO A 289 4.29 2.17 -1.31
N PRO A 290 3.00 2.55 -1.20
CA PRO A 290 1.96 1.71 -0.59
C PRO A 290 1.50 0.60 -1.55
N GLY A 291 2.40 -0.30 -1.90
CA GLY A 291 2.21 -1.42 -2.82
C GLY A 291 2.36 -2.79 -2.13
N ILE A 292 2.59 -3.83 -2.94
CA ILE A 292 2.74 -5.22 -2.50
C ILE A 292 3.94 -5.45 -1.55
N ASN A 293 4.95 -4.57 -1.59
CA ASN A 293 6.09 -4.52 -0.68
C ASN A 293 5.71 -4.38 0.80
N ARG A 294 4.52 -3.88 1.11
CA ARG A 294 4.00 -3.80 2.48
C ARG A 294 3.81 -5.17 3.14
N LEU A 295 3.70 -6.25 2.37
CA LEU A 295 3.74 -7.62 2.90
C LEU A 295 5.02 -7.90 3.69
N LEU A 296 6.16 -7.40 3.22
CA LEU A 296 7.43 -7.54 3.92
C LEU A 296 7.47 -6.65 5.18
N GLY A 297 6.93 -5.44 5.11
CA GLY A 297 6.77 -4.57 6.28
C GLY A 297 5.85 -5.17 7.34
N LEU A 298 4.71 -5.72 6.92
CA LEU A 298 3.80 -6.48 7.78
C LEU A 298 4.54 -7.63 8.48
N ARG A 299 5.30 -8.44 7.70
CA ARG A 299 6.05 -9.58 8.24
C ARG A 299 7.17 -9.14 9.20
N ARG A 300 7.87 -8.06 8.90
CA ARG A 300 8.92 -7.49 9.76
C ARG A 300 8.36 -6.98 11.08
N LEU A 301 7.26 -6.21 11.02
CA LEU A 301 6.59 -5.71 12.23
C LEU A 301 6.03 -6.86 13.08
N HIS A 302 5.41 -7.87 12.44
CA HIS A 302 4.94 -9.07 13.13
C HIS A 302 6.09 -9.80 13.82
N ALA A 303 7.23 -9.99 13.14
CA ALA A 303 8.43 -10.61 13.71
C ALA A 303 9.02 -9.81 14.89
N TRP A 304 8.87 -8.50 14.90
CA TRP A 304 9.32 -7.66 16.01
C TRP A 304 8.42 -7.80 17.24
N LEU A 305 7.14 -8.11 17.04
CA LEU A 305 6.14 -8.27 18.11
C LEU A 305 6.04 -9.72 18.61
N ASP A 306 6.32 -10.71 17.75
CA ASP A 306 6.15 -12.13 18.04
C ASP A 306 7.48 -12.89 17.86
N PRO A 307 8.06 -13.44 18.95
CA PRO A 307 9.28 -14.25 18.87
C PRO A 307 9.17 -15.51 17.99
N ALA A 308 7.96 -16.09 17.84
CA ALA A 308 7.77 -17.26 16.97
C ALA A 308 7.93 -16.86 15.50
N ILE A 309 7.36 -15.75 15.10
CA ILE A 309 7.49 -15.19 13.76
C ILE A 309 8.92 -14.68 13.52
N ASN A 310 9.56 -14.09 14.55
CA ASN A 310 10.94 -13.63 14.42
C ASN A 310 11.92 -14.75 14.03
N ARG A 311 11.74 -15.95 14.55
CA ARG A 311 12.56 -17.12 14.17
C ARG A 311 12.42 -17.51 12.70
N GLN A 312 11.29 -17.20 12.08
CA GLN A 312 11.00 -17.52 10.68
C GLN A 312 11.33 -16.37 9.73
N PHE A 313 11.50 -15.14 10.23
CA PHE A 313 11.57 -13.94 9.41
C PHE A 313 12.68 -13.98 8.35
N LYS A 314 13.85 -14.54 8.66
CA LYS A 314 14.95 -14.65 7.69
C LYS A 314 14.55 -15.53 6.50
N SER A 315 14.00 -16.71 6.75
CA SER A 315 13.55 -17.63 5.68
C SER A 315 12.38 -17.05 4.90
N ASP A 316 11.45 -16.37 5.58
CA ASP A 316 10.33 -15.70 4.94
C ASP A 316 10.79 -14.56 4.00
N MET A 317 11.77 -13.78 4.44
CA MET A 317 12.34 -12.72 3.61
C MET A 317 13.12 -13.26 2.41
N GLN A 318 13.88 -14.35 2.59
CA GLN A 318 14.58 -15.03 1.48
C GLN A 318 13.57 -15.58 0.46
N HIS A 319 12.49 -16.20 0.93
CA HIS A 319 11.42 -16.71 0.07
C HIS A 319 10.67 -15.57 -0.64
N TYR A 320 10.37 -14.47 0.07
CA TYR A 320 9.79 -13.27 -0.53
C TYR A 320 10.67 -12.71 -1.65
N ALA A 321 11.96 -12.57 -1.41
CA ALA A 321 12.89 -12.05 -2.42
C ALA A 321 12.96 -12.94 -3.67
N GLN A 322 12.91 -14.25 -3.48
CA GLN A 322 12.88 -15.22 -4.59
C GLN A 322 11.61 -15.05 -5.43
N LEU A 323 10.45 -14.94 -4.80
CA LEU A 323 9.16 -14.85 -5.50
C LEU A 323 8.87 -13.46 -6.08
N PHE A 324 9.20 -12.38 -5.34
CA PHE A 324 8.79 -11.02 -5.69
C PHE A 324 9.90 -10.16 -6.30
N TRP A 325 11.17 -10.49 -6.04
CA TRP A 325 12.33 -9.77 -6.56
C TRP A 325 13.15 -10.60 -7.53
N HIS A 326 12.76 -11.87 -7.75
CA HIS A 326 13.43 -12.83 -8.65
C HIS A 326 14.93 -12.99 -8.35
N CYS A 327 15.31 -12.92 -7.07
CA CYS A 327 16.69 -13.06 -6.63
C CYS A 327 16.81 -13.90 -5.38
N SER A 328 17.99 -14.51 -5.18
CA SER A 328 18.34 -15.21 -3.96
C SER A 328 19.10 -14.26 -3.03
N LEU A 329 18.67 -14.15 -1.77
CA LEU A 329 19.38 -13.38 -0.75
C LEU A 329 20.39 -14.26 -0.04
N SER A 330 21.66 -13.86 -0.09
CA SER A 330 22.69 -14.39 0.80
C SER A 330 22.47 -13.92 2.24
N ASP A 331 23.14 -14.56 3.20
CA ASP A 331 23.13 -14.10 4.59
C ASP A 331 23.65 -12.69 4.74
N ALA A 332 24.66 -12.30 3.96
CA ALA A 332 25.21 -10.96 3.95
C ALA A 332 24.20 -9.93 3.41
N ASP A 333 23.44 -10.26 2.35
CA ASP A 333 22.40 -9.37 1.82
C ASP A 333 21.24 -9.23 2.81
N TYR A 334 20.82 -10.34 3.44
CA TYR A 334 19.82 -10.29 4.50
C TYR A 334 20.25 -9.33 5.63
N GLN A 335 21.49 -9.46 6.14
CA GLN A 335 21.98 -8.58 7.21
C GLN A 335 21.98 -7.10 6.80
N LYS A 336 22.38 -6.77 5.57
CA LYS A 336 22.33 -5.38 5.06
C LYS A 336 20.90 -4.84 5.03
N LEU A 337 19.93 -5.66 4.62
CA LEU A 337 18.53 -5.25 4.48
C LEU A 337 17.81 -5.06 5.82
N VAL A 338 18.21 -5.80 6.88
CA VAL A 338 17.58 -5.69 8.20
C VAL A 338 18.29 -4.76 9.16
N ALA A 339 19.57 -4.43 8.91
CA ALA A 339 20.37 -3.52 9.73
C ALA A 339 20.27 -2.06 9.29
N SER A 340 19.77 -1.82 8.09
CA SER A 340 19.64 -0.47 7.48
C SER A 340 18.43 0.27 8.00
#